data_ceb50ae488704a5462e130117b91a79a
#
_entry.id   ceb50ae488704a5462e130117b91a79a
#
_cell.length_a   1.000
_cell.length_b   1.000
_cell.length_c   1.000
_cell.angle_alpha   90.00
_cell.angle_beta   90.00
_cell.angle_gamma   90.00
#
_symmetry.space_group_name_H-M   'P 1'
#
loop_
_entity.id
_entity.type
_entity.pdbx_description
1 polymer ?
#
loop_
_entity_poly.entity_id
_entity_poly.type
_entity_poly.pdbx_seq_one_letter_code
_entity_poly.pdbx_strand_id
1 'polypeptide(L)'
;MLMRSSGKVVVFSIFAVAIAMASFALWWNWGLGRRSLDYWGESGALHIRDDKSVTLVKLQPRVANPAAKCPPFPMDSRDLNSAEKKDISEAQGLVHARHAFLEDASFNWNQPISTEVEWQYAVWFDGGKDHIFVMLDLKNGVVGSSESYQALRLSPKTAAGWKHFISRYFPEDVSLAPSQAK
;
A
#
# COMPACT_ATOMS: atom_id res chain seq x y z
N MET A 1 2.63 -50.95 -31.97
CA MET A 1 2.94 -51.48 -30.62
C MET A 1 2.39 -50.47 -29.61
N LEU A 2 1.16 -50.62 -29.16
CA LEU A 2 0.49 -49.71 -28.22
C LEU A 2 1.03 -50.02 -26.81
N MET A 3 1.87 -49.13 -26.26
CA MET A 3 2.31 -49.21 -24.86
C MET A 3 1.07 -49.16 -23.94
N ARG A 4 0.77 -50.29 -23.35
CA ARG A 4 -0.24 -50.41 -22.29
C ARG A 4 0.30 -49.65 -21.07
N SER A 5 0.03 -48.34 -20.98
CA SER A 5 0.43 -47.55 -19.84
C SER A 5 -0.20 -48.10 -18.57
N SER A 6 0.61 -48.60 -17.66
CA SER A 6 0.13 -49.11 -16.38
C SER A 6 -0.62 -47.99 -15.69
N GLY A 7 -1.80 -48.24 -15.13
CA GLY A 7 -2.60 -47.24 -14.43
C GLY A 7 -1.81 -46.45 -13.35
N LYS A 8 -0.74 -47.08 -12.82
CA LYS A 8 0.21 -46.48 -11.91
C LYS A 8 0.94 -45.25 -12.54
N VAL A 9 1.37 -45.37 -13.82
CA VAL A 9 2.06 -44.25 -14.53
C VAL A 9 1.13 -43.06 -14.71
N VAL A 10 -0.15 -43.31 -15.03
CA VAL A 10 -1.15 -42.23 -15.16
C VAL A 10 -1.37 -41.53 -13.84
N VAL A 11 -1.52 -42.30 -12.74
CA VAL A 11 -1.68 -41.69 -11.40
C VAL A 11 -0.46 -40.90 -11.00
N PHE A 12 0.76 -41.39 -11.19
CA PHE A 12 1.99 -40.66 -10.92
C PHE A 12 2.13 -39.37 -11.76
N SER A 13 1.73 -39.43 -13.04
CA SER A 13 1.74 -38.23 -13.89
C SER A 13 0.79 -37.14 -13.39
N ILE A 14 -0.39 -37.50 -12.94
CA ILE A 14 -1.37 -36.56 -12.37
C ILE A 14 -0.80 -35.89 -11.11
N PHE A 15 -0.21 -36.67 -10.19
CA PHE A 15 0.41 -36.14 -8.98
C PHE A 15 1.60 -35.23 -9.30
N ALA A 16 2.46 -35.58 -10.25
CA ALA A 16 3.58 -34.77 -10.65
C ALA A 16 3.14 -33.41 -11.23
N VAL A 17 2.10 -33.39 -12.05
CA VAL A 17 1.51 -32.19 -12.62
C VAL A 17 0.89 -31.33 -11.50
N ALA A 18 0.16 -31.92 -10.56
CA ALA A 18 -0.45 -31.22 -9.45
C ALA A 18 0.62 -30.55 -8.55
N ILE A 19 1.71 -31.26 -8.22
CA ILE A 19 2.84 -30.70 -7.45
C ILE A 19 3.52 -29.58 -8.22
N ALA A 20 3.77 -29.74 -9.52
CA ALA A 20 4.39 -28.72 -10.35
C ALA A 20 3.54 -27.43 -10.40
N MET A 21 2.23 -27.57 -10.57
CA MET A 21 1.30 -26.43 -10.56
C MET A 21 1.25 -25.73 -9.18
N ALA A 22 1.21 -26.49 -8.10
CA ALA A 22 1.24 -25.95 -6.74
C ALA A 22 2.55 -25.19 -6.46
N SER A 23 3.69 -25.79 -6.84
CA SER A 23 5.02 -25.14 -6.70
C SER A 23 5.13 -23.88 -7.53
N PHE A 24 4.63 -23.89 -8.77
CA PHE A 24 4.59 -22.72 -9.63
C PHE A 24 3.68 -21.63 -9.04
N ALA A 25 2.51 -21.97 -8.52
CA ALA A 25 1.60 -21.01 -7.88
C ALA A 25 2.24 -20.36 -6.64
N LEU A 26 2.92 -21.15 -5.80
CA LEU A 26 3.66 -20.64 -4.64
C LEU A 26 4.81 -19.69 -5.07
N TRP A 27 5.62 -20.12 -6.05
CA TRP A 27 6.72 -19.30 -6.56
C TRP A 27 6.21 -17.99 -7.18
N TRP A 28 5.13 -18.05 -7.97
CA TRP A 28 4.48 -16.88 -8.54
C TRP A 28 3.96 -15.92 -7.47
N ASN A 29 3.27 -16.46 -6.47
CA ASN A 29 2.70 -15.66 -5.38
C ASN A 29 3.80 -15.00 -4.52
N TRP A 30 4.93 -15.68 -4.32
CA TRP A 30 6.09 -15.10 -3.63
C TRP A 30 6.76 -13.96 -4.39
N GLY A 31 6.63 -13.93 -5.72
CA GLY A 31 7.18 -12.86 -6.55
C GLY A 31 6.37 -11.56 -6.55
N LEU A 32 5.08 -11.63 -6.22
CA LEU A 32 4.13 -10.53 -6.43
C LEU A 32 4.23 -9.36 -5.42
N GLY A 33 4.90 -9.53 -4.30
CA GLY A 33 4.99 -8.50 -3.25
C GLY A 33 6.41 -8.27 -2.74
N ARG A 34 7.44 -8.71 -3.46
CA ARG A 34 8.80 -8.69 -2.94
C ARG A 34 9.36 -7.28 -2.79
N ARG A 35 9.13 -6.41 -3.77
CA ARG A 35 9.62 -5.03 -3.73
C ARG A 35 8.87 -4.19 -2.68
N SER A 36 7.57 -4.41 -2.55
CA SER A 36 6.78 -3.73 -1.52
C SER A 36 7.21 -4.16 -0.12
N LEU A 37 7.50 -5.45 0.10
CA LEU A 37 8.07 -5.93 1.37
C LEU A 37 9.45 -5.32 1.66
N ASP A 38 10.32 -5.24 0.66
CA ASP A 38 11.63 -4.59 0.82
C ASP A 38 11.48 -3.10 1.16
N TYR A 39 10.46 -2.44 0.62
CA TYR A 39 10.19 -1.03 0.87
C TYR A 39 9.62 -0.76 2.27
N TRP A 40 8.61 -1.51 2.68
CA TRP A 40 7.97 -1.34 4.00
C TRP A 40 8.79 -1.96 5.14
N GLY A 41 9.71 -2.86 4.83
CA GLY A 41 10.34 -3.74 5.78
C GLY A 41 9.38 -4.82 6.30
N GLU A 42 9.92 -5.84 6.96
CA GLU A 42 9.10 -6.95 7.48
C GLU A 42 8.11 -6.45 8.56
N SER A 43 8.58 -5.61 9.49
CA SER A 43 7.76 -5.04 10.56
C SER A 43 6.64 -4.16 9.99
N GLY A 44 6.96 -3.21 9.11
CA GLY A 44 5.98 -2.32 8.52
C GLY A 44 4.92 -3.05 7.69
N ALA A 45 5.32 -4.08 6.95
CA ALA A 45 4.38 -4.90 6.18
C ALA A 45 3.44 -5.70 7.10
N LEU A 46 3.93 -6.20 8.25
CA LEU A 46 3.10 -6.86 9.25
C LEU A 46 2.08 -5.91 9.87
N HIS A 47 2.48 -4.70 10.26
CA HIS A 47 1.57 -3.67 10.76
C HIS A 47 0.49 -3.33 9.73
N ILE A 48 0.86 -3.05 8.49
CA ILE A 48 -0.10 -2.77 7.41
C ILE A 48 -1.10 -3.92 7.25
N ARG A 49 -0.65 -5.17 7.35
CA ARG A 49 -1.49 -6.35 7.13
C ARG A 49 -2.39 -6.68 8.31
N ASP A 50 -1.85 -6.67 9.54
CA ASP A 50 -2.43 -7.38 10.68
C ASP A 50 -2.97 -6.46 11.79
N ASP A 51 -2.56 -5.18 11.86
CA ASP A 51 -3.02 -4.29 12.93
C ASP A 51 -4.53 -4.10 12.91
N LYS A 52 -5.12 -4.20 14.08
CA LYS A 52 -6.58 -4.08 14.24
C LYS A 52 -7.05 -2.63 14.29
N SER A 53 -6.24 -1.76 14.88
CA SER A 53 -6.54 -0.33 14.97
C SER A 53 -5.95 0.41 13.79
N VAL A 54 -6.81 1.07 13.02
CA VAL A 54 -6.40 1.88 11.87
C VAL A 54 -7.09 3.22 11.89
N THR A 55 -6.29 4.26 11.92
CA THR A 55 -6.78 5.64 11.94
C THR A 55 -6.34 6.39 10.70
N LEU A 56 -7.29 7.00 10.01
CA LEU A 56 -7.03 7.95 8.94
C LEU A 56 -6.88 9.35 9.53
N VAL A 57 -5.77 9.99 9.26
CA VAL A 57 -5.40 11.31 9.78
C VAL A 57 -5.31 12.29 8.62
N LYS A 58 -6.01 13.41 8.71
CA LYS A 58 -5.86 14.53 7.78
C LYS A 58 -4.74 15.44 8.29
N LEU A 59 -3.71 15.60 7.48
CA LEU A 59 -2.56 16.42 7.83
C LEU A 59 -2.81 17.87 7.46
N GLN A 60 -2.36 18.78 8.30
CA GLN A 60 -2.35 20.20 7.94
C GLN A 60 -1.18 20.47 6.99
N PRO A 61 -1.39 21.26 5.91
CA PRO A 61 -0.30 21.63 5.02
C PRO A 61 0.80 22.33 5.81
N ARG A 62 1.98 21.73 5.85
CA ARG A 62 3.20 22.43 6.30
C ARG A 62 3.92 22.95 5.09
N VAL A 63 4.32 24.21 5.16
CA VAL A 63 5.24 24.78 4.17
C VAL A 63 6.56 24.00 4.29
N ALA A 64 6.80 23.12 3.33
CA ALA A 64 8.02 22.32 3.28
C ALA A 64 9.21 23.25 3.04
N ASN A 65 10.34 22.97 3.69
CA ASN A 65 11.60 23.62 3.35
C ASN A 65 11.97 23.23 1.90
N PRO A 66 12.05 24.18 0.95
CA PRO A 66 12.28 23.89 -0.46
C PRO A 66 13.62 23.19 -0.75
N ALA A 67 14.52 23.11 0.22
CA ALA A 67 15.81 22.42 0.09
C ALA A 67 15.73 20.91 0.38
N ALA A 68 14.63 20.40 0.94
CA ALA A 68 14.48 18.98 1.22
C ALA A 68 13.78 18.28 0.05
N LYS A 69 14.45 17.31 -0.58
CA LYS A 69 13.87 16.48 -1.67
C LYS A 69 12.62 15.69 -1.26
N CYS A 70 12.45 15.47 0.04
CA CYS A 70 11.25 14.91 0.64
C CYS A 70 10.99 15.71 1.93
N PRO A 71 9.81 16.30 2.13
CA PRO A 71 9.53 17.00 3.38
C PRO A 71 9.71 16.02 4.54
N PRO A 72 10.29 16.45 5.67
CA PRO A 72 10.41 15.60 6.85
C PRO A 72 9.02 15.09 7.21
N PHE A 73 8.93 13.83 7.61
CA PHE A 73 7.67 13.24 8.05
C PHE A 73 7.14 14.08 9.22
N PRO A 74 5.96 14.71 9.10
CA PRO A 74 5.52 15.77 10.02
C PRO A 74 4.92 15.21 11.32
N MET A 75 5.48 14.13 11.88
CA MET A 75 4.82 13.45 12.97
C MET A 75 5.58 13.59 14.29
N ASP A 76 5.63 14.81 14.80
CA ASP A 76 5.75 15.02 16.25
C ASP A 76 4.37 14.71 16.89
N SER A 77 4.36 14.16 18.09
CA SER A 77 3.14 13.85 18.86
C SER A 77 2.17 15.03 18.99
N ARG A 78 2.66 16.28 18.89
CA ARG A 78 1.87 17.51 18.86
C ARG A 78 1.05 17.66 17.59
N ASP A 79 1.60 17.28 16.44
CA ASP A 79 0.92 17.38 15.15
C ASP A 79 -0.25 16.38 15.07
N LEU A 80 -0.08 15.21 15.66
CA LEU A 80 -1.13 14.20 15.78
C LEU A 80 -2.31 14.65 16.65
N ASN A 81 -2.06 15.45 17.67
CA ASN A 81 -3.11 15.89 18.58
C ASN A 81 -4.04 16.97 18.00
N SER A 82 -3.57 17.74 17.03
CA SER A 82 -4.33 18.81 16.36
C SER A 82 -4.99 18.39 15.06
N ALA A 83 -4.65 17.19 14.54
CA ALA A 83 -5.15 16.71 13.27
C ALA A 83 -6.57 16.12 13.38
N GLU A 84 -7.36 16.29 12.33
CA GLU A 84 -8.64 15.58 12.21
C GLU A 84 -8.39 14.10 11.97
N LYS A 85 -8.99 13.24 12.82
CA LYS A 85 -8.82 11.79 12.83
C LYS A 85 -10.14 11.09 12.63
N LYS A 86 -10.11 10.02 11.84
CA LYS A 86 -11.26 9.12 11.65
C LYS A 86 -10.79 7.69 11.90
N ASP A 87 -11.46 6.99 12.80
CA ASP A 87 -11.26 5.55 12.95
C ASP A 87 -11.85 4.85 11.72
N ILE A 88 -11.00 4.06 11.05
CA ILE A 88 -11.36 3.31 9.85
C ILE A 88 -11.14 1.80 10.03
N SER A 89 -10.96 1.33 11.26
CA SER A 89 -10.65 -0.08 11.56
C SER A 89 -11.68 -1.05 10.98
N GLU A 90 -12.96 -0.68 11.02
CA GLU A 90 -14.07 -1.47 10.49
C GLU A 90 -14.56 -0.97 9.12
N ALA A 91 -13.75 -0.15 8.44
CA ALA A 91 -14.15 0.47 7.20
C ALA A 91 -14.32 -0.54 6.07
N GLN A 92 -15.46 -0.46 5.38
CA GLN A 92 -15.67 -1.25 4.17
C GLN A 92 -14.61 -0.93 3.12
N GLY A 93 -13.87 -1.94 2.68
CA GLY A 93 -12.80 -1.81 1.68
C GLY A 93 -11.40 -1.59 2.29
N LEU A 94 -11.25 -1.50 3.62
CA LEU A 94 -9.95 -1.38 4.26
C LEU A 94 -9.02 -2.55 3.91
N VAL A 95 -9.56 -3.77 3.81
CA VAL A 95 -8.79 -4.95 3.40
C VAL A 95 -8.15 -4.76 2.02
N HIS A 96 -8.91 -4.23 1.06
CA HIS A 96 -8.38 -3.93 -0.28
C HIS A 96 -7.37 -2.78 -0.26
N ALA A 97 -7.60 -1.77 0.57
CA ALA A 97 -6.69 -0.65 0.76
C ALA A 97 -5.33 -1.11 1.35
N ARG A 98 -5.34 -2.01 2.34
CA ARG A 98 -4.14 -2.65 2.89
C ARG A 98 -3.39 -3.47 1.84
N HIS A 99 -4.10 -4.31 1.09
CA HIS A 99 -3.52 -5.08 -0.01
C HIS A 99 -2.82 -4.20 -1.04
N ALA A 100 -3.40 -3.04 -1.36
CA ALA A 100 -2.80 -2.10 -2.29
C ALA A 100 -1.43 -1.57 -1.83
N PHE A 101 -1.13 -1.54 -0.53
CA PHE A 101 0.21 -1.19 -0.05
C PHE A 101 1.20 -2.35 -0.11
N LEU A 102 0.73 -3.58 -0.18
CA LEU A 102 1.57 -4.78 -0.14
C LEU A 102 1.80 -5.42 -1.52
N GLU A 103 1.15 -4.91 -2.56
CA GLU A 103 1.27 -5.42 -3.92
C GLU A 103 2.24 -4.57 -4.75
N ASP A 104 3.23 -5.20 -5.39
CA ASP A 104 4.18 -4.53 -6.28
C ASP A 104 3.50 -3.79 -7.43
N ALA A 105 2.39 -4.32 -7.96
CA ALA A 105 1.61 -3.74 -9.04
C ALA A 105 0.93 -2.40 -8.65
N SER A 106 0.86 -2.10 -7.37
CA SER A 106 0.30 -0.84 -6.87
C SER A 106 1.24 0.36 -7.03
N PHE A 107 2.50 0.13 -7.39
CA PHE A 107 3.54 1.16 -7.45
C PHE A 107 4.18 1.27 -8.83
N ASN A 108 4.62 2.47 -9.16
CA ASN A 108 5.46 2.77 -10.33
C ASN A 108 6.93 2.85 -9.90
N TRP A 109 7.57 1.70 -9.72
CA TRP A 109 8.93 1.56 -9.19
C TRP A 109 10.02 2.32 -9.96
N ASN A 110 9.83 2.48 -11.25
CA ASN A 110 10.85 3.07 -12.14
C ASN A 110 10.59 4.57 -12.42
N GLN A 111 9.54 5.15 -11.85
CA GLN A 111 9.21 6.55 -12.10
C GLN A 111 9.72 7.43 -10.96
N PRO A 112 10.72 8.30 -11.20
CA PRO A 112 11.24 9.18 -10.18
C PRO A 112 10.16 10.18 -9.74
N ILE A 113 10.26 10.60 -8.48
CA ILE A 113 9.43 11.68 -7.96
C ILE A 113 10.13 12.99 -8.32
N SER A 114 9.57 13.69 -9.30
CA SER A 114 10.09 14.97 -9.81
C SER A 114 9.35 16.19 -9.27
N THR A 115 8.27 15.96 -8.52
CA THR A 115 7.42 17.00 -7.95
C THR A 115 7.68 17.15 -6.46
N GLU A 116 7.45 18.35 -5.94
CA GLU A 116 7.41 18.58 -4.50
C GLU A 116 6.29 17.73 -3.88
N VAL A 117 6.60 17.03 -2.81
CA VAL A 117 5.66 16.13 -2.13
C VAL A 117 4.99 16.91 -1.01
N GLU A 118 3.66 16.94 -1.04
CA GLU A 118 2.83 17.57 -0.03
C GLU A 118 1.97 16.50 0.65
N TRP A 119 2.37 16.09 1.85
CA TRP A 119 1.62 15.07 2.59
C TRP A 119 0.27 15.61 3.05
N GLN A 120 -0.82 15.04 2.54
CA GLN A 120 -2.19 15.47 2.82
C GLN A 120 -2.86 14.58 3.85
N TYR A 121 -2.55 13.29 3.83
CA TYR A 121 -3.12 12.30 4.73
C TYR A 121 -2.07 11.35 5.26
N ALA A 122 -2.37 10.74 6.40
CA ALA A 122 -1.63 9.60 6.90
C ALA A 122 -2.61 8.49 7.30
N VAL A 123 -2.23 7.25 7.02
CA VAL A 123 -2.89 6.07 7.59
C VAL A 123 -2.00 5.56 8.70
N TRP A 124 -2.52 5.58 9.89
CA TRP A 124 -1.83 5.11 11.09
C TRP A 124 -2.31 3.69 11.40
N PHE A 125 -1.42 2.73 11.31
CA PHE A 125 -1.60 1.36 11.75
C PHE A 125 -0.97 1.22 13.12
N ASP A 126 -1.80 0.85 14.12
CA ASP A 126 -1.40 0.80 15.53
C ASP A 126 -1.51 -0.62 16.07
N GLY A 127 -0.36 -1.24 16.32
CA GLY A 127 -0.21 -2.55 16.94
C GLY A 127 -0.15 -2.49 18.47
N GLY A 128 -0.26 -1.31 19.07
CA GLY A 128 -0.22 -1.06 20.50
C GLY A 128 1.18 -0.78 21.06
N LYS A 129 2.20 -1.57 20.74
CA LYS A 129 3.59 -1.29 21.13
C LYS A 129 4.34 -0.55 20.03
N ASP A 130 4.16 -1.00 18.81
CA ASP A 130 4.79 -0.45 17.62
C ASP A 130 3.70 -0.01 16.65
N HIS A 131 4.03 0.89 15.75
CA HIS A 131 3.08 1.47 14.80
C HIS A 131 3.81 1.91 13.54
N ILE A 132 3.08 2.02 12.44
CA ILE A 132 3.58 2.61 11.20
C ILE A 132 2.61 3.67 10.68
N PHE A 133 3.18 4.75 10.14
CA PHE A 133 2.45 5.76 9.39
C PHE A 133 2.74 5.62 7.90
N VAL A 134 1.68 5.47 7.13
CA VAL A 134 1.72 5.50 5.68
C VAL A 134 1.22 6.88 5.23
N MET A 135 2.13 7.70 4.73
CA MET A 135 1.86 9.06 4.30
C MET A 135 1.37 9.09 2.86
N LEU A 136 0.41 9.93 2.54
CA LEU A 136 -0.20 10.02 1.22
C LEU A 136 -0.23 11.47 0.72
N ASP A 137 0.35 11.67 -0.46
CA ASP A 137 0.13 12.82 -1.34
C ASP A 137 -0.75 12.38 -2.50
N LEU A 138 -2.05 12.55 -2.35
CA LEU A 138 -3.01 12.11 -3.36
C LEU A 138 -3.07 13.03 -4.57
N LYS A 139 -2.61 14.27 -4.45
CA LYS A 139 -2.51 15.20 -5.57
C LYS A 139 -1.51 14.70 -6.61
N ASN A 140 -0.36 14.27 -6.15
CA ASN A 140 0.74 13.78 -6.97
C ASN A 140 0.78 12.24 -7.09
N GLY A 141 -0.09 11.53 -6.37
CA GLY A 141 -0.11 10.05 -6.34
C GLY A 141 1.16 9.47 -5.74
N VAL A 142 1.61 10.01 -4.61
CA VAL A 142 2.83 9.60 -3.92
C VAL A 142 2.48 9.03 -2.56
N VAL A 143 3.22 8.01 -2.14
CA VAL A 143 3.14 7.40 -0.82
C VAL A 143 4.52 7.37 -0.18
N GLY A 144 4.56 7.51 1.13
CA GLY A 144 5.78 7.42 1.93
C GLY A 144 5.55 6.66 3.23
N SER A 145 6.65 6.18 3.83
CA SER A 145 6.65 5.54 5.14
C SER A 145 7.40 6.41 6.14
N SER A 146 6.90 6.44 7.38
CA SER A 146 7.63 7.10 8.48
C SER A 146 8.98 6.45 8.79
N GLU A 147 9.17 5.18 8.40
CA GLU A 147 10.39 4.43 8.71
C GLU A 147 11.42 4.50 7.57
N SER A 148 10.98 4.39 6.31
CA SER A 148 11.91 4.28 5.18
C SER A 148 12.48 5.60 4.71
N TYR A 149 11.90 6.74 5.09
CA TYR A 149 12.24 8.09 4.59
C TYR A 149 12.28 8.18 3.05
N GLN A 150 11.68 7.23 2.38
CA GLN A 150 11.59 7.15 0.93
C GLN A 150 10.14 7.34 0.51
N ALA A 151 9.97 7.96 -0.64
CA ALA A 151 8.66 8.11 -1.24
C ALA A 151 8.58 7.31 -2.54
N LEU A 152 7.43 6.72 -2.81
CA LEU A 152 7.13 5.94 -4.01
C LEU A 152 5.93 6.54 -4.74
N ARG A 153 5.92 6.39 -6.05
CA ARG A 153 4.76 6.76 -6.86
C ARG A 153 3.76 5.61 -6.92
N LEU A 154 2.51 5.89 -6.59
CA LEU A 154 1.41 4.96 -6.77
C LEU A 154 1.07 4.79 -8.25
N SER A 155 0.58 3.62 -8.63
CA SER A 155 -0.05 3.43 -9.94
C SER A 155 -1.30 4.30 -10.05
N PRO A 156 -1.70 4.76 -11.24
CA PRO A 156 -2.89 5.61 -11.41
C PRO A 156 -4.15 4.96 -10.84
N LYS A 157 -4.29 3.65 -11.00
CA LYS A 157 -5.41 2.87 -10.46
C LYS A 157 -5.43 2.90 -8.93
N THR A 158 -4.28 2.67 -8.29
CA THR A 158 -4.15 2.67 -6.84
C THR A 158 -4.38 4.07 -6.26
N ALA A 159 -3.81 5.10 -6.89
CA ALA A 159 -4.03 6.50 -6.47
C ALA A 159 -5.51 6.88 -6.56
N ALA A 160 -6.21 6.51 -7.63
CA ALA A 160 -7.65 6.74 -7.78
C ALA A 160 -8.46 5.98 -6.71
N GLY A 161 -8.08 4.73 -6.41
CA GLY A 161 -8.71 3.93 -5.35
C GLY A 161 -8.59 4.59 -3.97
N TRP A 162 -7.40 5.09 -3.63
CA TRP A 162 -7.17 5.80 -2.38
C TRP A 162 -7.93 7.14 -2.31
N LYS A 163 -7.96 7.90 -3.40
CA LYS A 163 -8.80 9.12 -3.50
C LYS A 163 -10.26 8.80 -3.20
N HIS A 164 -10.80 7.77 -3.83
CA HIS A 164 -12.18 7.34 -3.61
C HIS A 164 -12.41 6.84 -2.18
N PHE A 165 -11.47 6.09 -1.60
CA PHE A 165 -11.58 5.60 -0.22
C PHE A 165 -11.60 6.77 0.77
N ILE A 166 -10.67 7.71 0.65
CA ILE A 166 -10.53 8.85 1.58
C ILE A 166 -11.68 9.85 1.43
N SER A 167 -12.20 10.08 0.22
CA SER A 167 -13.32 11.01 0.01
C SER A 167 -14.60 10.61 0.75
N ARG A 168 -14.75 9.37 1.17
CA ARG A 168 -15.88 8.93 2.01
C ARG A 168 -15.77 9.43 3.45
N TYR A 169 -14.58 9.74 3.93
CA TYR A 169 -14.31 10.21 5.29
C TYR A 169 -14.08 11.71 5.36
N PHE A 170 -13.59 12.28 4.26
CA PHE A 170 -13.34 13.71 4.10
C PHE A 170 -13.99 14.23 2.81
N PRO A 171 -15.33 14.30 2.77
CA PRO A 171 -16.06 14.70 1.55
C PRO A 171 -15.83 16.16 1.16
N GLU A 172 -15.41 17.01 2.09
CA GLU A 172 -15.16 18.43 1.85
C GLU A 172 -13.89 18.70 1.04
N ASP A 173 -13.00 17.71 0.95
CA ASP A 173 -11.78 17.80 0.13
C ASP A 173 -12.09 17.53 -1.35
N VAL A 174 -12.97 18.34 -1.93
CA VAL A 174 -13.45 18.23 -3.34
C VAL A 174 -12.31 18.25 -4.36
N SER A 175 -11.12 18.72 -3.99
CA SER A 175 -9.92 18.63 -4.83
C SER A 175 -9.47 17.19 -5.13
N LEU A 176 -10.03 16.21 -4.42
CA LEU A 176 -9.79 14.79 -4.66
C LEU A 176 -10.70 14.19 -5.75
N ALA A 177 -11.68 14.95 -6.24
CA ALA A 177 -12.52 14.49 -7.34
C ALA A 177 -11.64 14.16 -8.56
N PRO A 178 -11.84 12.99 -9.21
CA PRO A 178 -11.09 12.65 -10.39
C PRO A 178 -11.35 13.74 -11.44
N SER A 179 -10.27 14.32 -11.95
CA SER A 179 -10.36 15.14 -13.18
C SER A 179 -11.03 14.28 -14.23
N GLN A 180 -12.26 14.61 -14.60
CA GLN A 180 -12.95 13.95 -15.70
C GLN A 180 -12.10 14.22 -16.96
N ALA A 181 -11.28 13.23 -17.33
CA ALA A 181 -10.64 13.22 -18.62
C ALA A 181 -11.74 13.19 -19.69
N LYS A 182 -11.87 14.29 -20.41
CA LYS A 182 -12.60 14.37 -21.68
C LYS A 182 -11.87 13.58 -22.75
#